data_9ca86f05099e9b1bff399a3173ab636c
#
_entry.id   9ca86f05099e9b1bff399a3173ab636c
#
_cell.length_a   1.000
_cell.length_b   1.000
_cell.length_c   1.000
_cell.angle_alpha   90.00
_cell.angle_beta   90.00
_cell.angle_gamma   90.00
#
_symmetry.space_group_name_H-M   'P 1'
#
loop_
_entity.id
_entity.type
_entity.pdbx_description
1 polymer ?
#
loop_
_entity_poly.entity_id
_entity_poly.type
_entity_poly.pdbx_seq_one_letter_code
_entity_poly.pdbx_strand_id
1 'polypeptide(L)'
;MLIYGCDPGFTGAVALYWTDTGKLEVHDMPTVKNTKGKTVINCPALLDVLQNESGERCLAVIEQVAAMKGQGVSSMFRFGEGFGMLQMGCAANKLPVQFVTPAKWKGYFGLSRDKGVSRGLAMQRFPDNAADFSRVRDDGRAEASLLCLYAAENMV
;
A
#
# COMPACT_ATOMS: atom_id res chain seq x y z
N MET A 1 -5.91 -16.62 4.67
CA MET A 1 -4.59 -15.98 4.76
C MET A 1 -4.75 -14.48 4.54
N LEU A 2 -4.10 -13.64 5.35
CA LEU A 2 -4.17 -12.18 5.27
C LEU A 2 -2.97 -11.61 4.50
N ILE A 3 -3.22 -10.81 3.48
CA ILE A 3 -2.19 -10.09 2.72
C ILE A 3 -2.34 -8.59 2.97
N TYR A 4 -1.23 -7.94 3.33
CA TYR A 4 -1.11 -6.49 3.42
C TYR A 4 -0.45 -5.99 2.14
N GLY A 5 -1.17 -5.25 1.31
CA GLY A 5 -0.61 -4.54 0.17
C GLY A 5 -0.29 -3.10 0.56
N CYS A 6 0.95 -2.68 0.35
CA CYS A 6 1.40 -1.39 0.83
C CYS A 6 1.95 -0.53 -0.31
N ASP A 7 1.26 0.55 -0.63
CA ASP A 7 1.77 1.64 -1.46
C ASP A 7 2.44 2.68 -0.54
N PRO A 8 3.79 2.75 -0.52
CA PRO A 8 4.50 3.67 0.36
C PRO A 8 4.37 5.11 -0.13
N GLY A 9 4.21 6.02 0.79
CA GLY A 9 4.11 7.45 0.52
C GLY A 9 3.02 8.10 1.38
N PHE A 10 3.07 9.43 1.49
CA PHE A 10 2.11 10.16 2.33
C PHE A 10 0.68 10.18 1.74
N THR A 11 0.53 9.90 0.47
CA THR A 11 -0.74 9.74 -0.26
C THR A 11 -0.98 8.32 -0.69
N GLY A 12 -0.17 7.38 -0.19
CA GLY A 12 -0.32 5.96 -0.40
C GLY A 12 -1.40 5.35 0.49
N ALA A 13 -1.39 4.03 0.60
CA ALA A 13 -2.39 3.30 1.36
C ALA A 13 -1.85 1.95 1.84
N VAL A 14 -2.55 1.36 2.79
CA VAL A 14 -2.42 -0.04 3.19
C VAL A 14 -3.75 -0.72 2.93
N ALA A 15 -3.73 -1.79 2.15
CA ALA A 15 -4.88 -2.66 1.92
C ALA A 15 -4.69 -3.99 2.65
N LEU A 16 -5.75 -4.53 3.21
CA LEU A 16 -5.81 -5.82 3.87
C LEU A 16 -6.74 -6.73 3.07
N TYR A 17 -6.24 -7.84 2.59
CA TYR A 17 -6.98 -8.77 1.75
C TYR A 17 -6.96 -10.19 2.31
N TRP A 18 -8.13 -10.73 2.60
CA TRP A 18 -8.33 -12.11 3.06
C TRP A 18 -8.57 -13.03 1.85
N THR A 19 -7.61 -13.87 1.52
CA THR A 19 -7.63 -14.71 0.31
C THR A 19 -8.73 -15.77 0.30
N ASP A 20 -9.18 -16.20 1.47
CA ASP A 20 -10.21 -17.23 1.65
C ASP A 20 -11.64 -16.69 1.48
N THR A 21 -11.86 -15.45 1.88
CA THR A 21 -13.18 -14.81 1.83
C THR A 21 -13.33 -13.81 0.68
N GLY A 22 -12.22 -13.34 0.12
CA GLY A 22 -12.20 -12.23 -0.84
C GLY A 22 -12.45 -10.86 -0.20
N LYS A 23 -12.56 -10.78 1.13
CA LYS A 23 -12.78 -9.51 1.84
C LYS A 23 -11.58 -8.60 1.63
N LEU A 24 -11.85 -7.33 1.36
CA LEU A 24 -10.85 -6.27 1.25
C LEU A 24 -11.20 -5.13 2.22
N GLU A 25 -10.21 -4.65 2.94
CA GLU A 25 -10.25 -3.39 3.69
C GLU A 25 -9.15 -2.47 3.20
N VAL A 26 -9.42 -1.16 3.09
CA VAL A 26 -8.46 -0.20 2.54
C VAL A 26 -8.35 1.02 3.45
N HIS A 27 -7.11 1.33 3.84
CA HIS A 27 -6.77 2.46 4.70
C HIS A 27 -5.83 3.41 3.97
N ASP A 28 -6.17 4.71 3.94
CA ASP A 28 -5.19 5.72 3.53
C ASP A 28 -3.96 5.65 4.45
N MET A 29 -2.78 5.96 3.93
CA MET A 29 -1.59 6.03 4.76
C MET A 29 -1.84 6.97 5.96
N PRO A 30 -1.75 6.46 7.19
CA PRO A 30 -2.03 7.27 8.37
C PRO A 30 -1.05 8.43 8.47
N THR A 31 -1.56 9.65 8.48
CA THR A 31 -0.75 10.87 8.56
C THR A 31 -1.30 11.84 9.59
N VAL A 32 -0.44 12.69 10.13
CA VAL A 32 -0.77 13.73 11.09
C VAL A 32 0.03 15.00 10.80
N LYS A 33 -0.43 16.15 11.25
CA LYS A 33 0.35 17.39 11.21
C LYS A 33 1.25 17.46 12.46
N ASN A 34 2.55 17.66 12.25
CA ASN A 34 3.47 17.92 13.35
C ASN A 34 3.34 19.37 13.85
N THR A 35 4.09 19.72 14.90
CA THR A 35 4.07 21.06 15.53
C THR A 35 4.45 22.20 14.57
N LYS A 36 5.10 21.91 13.44
CA LYS A 36 5.45 22.85 12.38
C LYS A 36 4.44 22.84 11.22
N GLY A 37 3.29 22.19 11.38
CA GLY A 37 2.24 22.08 10.36
C GLY A 37 2.59 21.17 9.18
N LYS A 38 3.70 20.44 9.21
CA LYS A 38 4.09 19.49 8.14
C LYS A 38 3.38 18.17 8.33
N THR A 39 2.93 17.57 7.24
CA THR A 39 2.37 16.22 7.24
C THR A 39 3.48 15.21 7.49
N VAL A 40 3.29 14.31 8.45
CA VAL A 40 4.20 13.21 8.78
C VAL A 40 3.38 11.93 8.96
N ILE A 41 4.04 10.77 8.88
CA ILE A 41 3.37 9.49 9.18
C ILE A 41 2.94 9.47 10.66
N ASN A 42 1.71 9.07 10.91
CA ASN A 42 1.20 8.76 12.25
C ASN A 42 1.61 7.32 12.60
N CYS A 43 2.80 7.17 13.21
CA CYS A 43 3.34 5.85 13.50
C CYS A 43 2.43 4.98 14.39
N PRO A 44 1.81 5.48 15.49
CA PRO A 44 0.86 4.69 16.24
C PRO A 44 -0.29 4.15 15.39
N ALA A 45 -0.96 5.01 14.64
CA ALA A 45 -2.07 4.59 13.77
C ALA A 45 -1.61 3.64 12.64
N LEU A 46 -0.36 3.80 12.14
CA LEU A 46 0.19 2.85 11.17
C LEU A 46 0.42 1.47 11.80
N LEU A 47 0.90 1.42 13.04
CA LEU A 47 1.08 0.15 13.77
C LEU A 47 -0.28 -0.55 13.99
N ASP A 48 -1.33 0.21 14.32
CA ASP A 48 -2.68 -0.33 14.50
C ASP A 48 -3.20 -0.95 13.18
N VAL A 49 -3.03 -0.26 12.04
CA VAL A 49 -3.43 -0.79 10.72
C VAL A 49 -2.66 -2.07 10.34
N LEU A 50 -1.40 -2.17 10.75
CA LEU A 50 -0.54 -3.32 10.44
C LEU A 50 -0.69 -4.47 11.47
N GLN A 51 -1.53 -4.32 12.47
CA GLN A 51 -1.71 -5.34 13.50
C GLN A 51 -2.45 -6.57 12.94
N ASN A 52 -1.91 -7.76 13.20
CA ASN A 52 -2.56 -9.03 12.89
C ASN A 52 -3.23 -9.60 14.13
N GLU A 53 -4.41 -9.08 14.45
CA GLU A 53 -5.15 -9.49 15.64
C GLU A 53 -5.65 -10.94 15.59
N SER A 54 -5.93 -11.45 14.38
CA SER A 54 -6.44 -12.80 14.19
C SER A 54 -5.39 -13.89 14.36
N GLY A 55 -4.09 -13.54 14.33
CA GLY A 55 -2.99 -14.49 14.32
C GLY A 55 -2.94 -15.39 13.07
N GLU A 56 -3.66 -15.03 12.02
CA GLU A 56 -3.65 -15.75 10.75
C GLU A 56 -2.28 -15.71 10.08
N ARG A 57 -2.02 -16.72 9.23
CA ARG A 57 -0.87 -16.63 8.32
C ARG A 57 -0.98 -15.37 7.48
N CYS A 58 0.06 -14.56 7.46
CA CYS A 58 0.05 -13.26 6.79
C CYS A 58 1.32 -13.02 5.96
N LEU A 59 1.22 -12.04 5.05
CA LEU A 59 2.31 -11.54 4.23
C LEU A 59 2.09 -10.05 3.97
N ALA A 60 3.11 -9.22 4.21
CA ALA A 60 3.11 -7.84 3.75
C ALA A 60 3.87 -7.73 2.43
N VAL A 61 3.23 -7.12 1.42
CA VAL A 61 3.84 -6.86 0.13
C VAL A 61 3.93 -5.35 -0.06
N ILE A 62 5.16 -4.85 -0.11
CA ILE A 62 5.45 -3.43 -0.20
C ILE A 62 5.96 -3.12 -1.61
N GLU A 63 5.40 -2.09 -2.25
CA GLU A 63 5.96 -1.60 -3.50
C GLU A 63 7.39 -1.12 -3.28
N GLN A 64 8.31 -1.72 -4.02
CA GLN A 64 9.72 -1.36 -3.94
C GLN A 64 9.96 -0.03 -4.64
N VAL A 65 10.30 0.96 -3.87
CA VAL A 65 10.57 2.30 -4.35
C VAL A 65 12.07 2.59 -4.33
N ALA A 66 12.52 3.42 -5.26
CA ALA A 66 13.90 3.84 -5.38
C ALA A 66 13.97 5.35 -5.63
N ALA A 67 15.14 5.90 -5.36
CA ALA A 67 15.45 7.28 -5.71
C ALA A 67 15.36 7.49 -7.22
N MET A 68 14.60 8.48 -7.67
CA MET A 68 14.50 8.83 -9.09
C MET A 68 15.22 10.14 -9.40
N LYS A 69 15.95 10.16 -10.51
CA LYS A 69 16.59 11.39 -11.00
C LYS A 69 15.53 12.46 -11.29
N GLY A 70 15.81 13.70 -10.87
CA GLY A 70 14.91 14.85 -11.10
C GLY A 70 13.87 15.09 -10.01
N GLN A 71 13.77 14.24 -8.99
CA GLN A 71 12.97 14.56 -7.80
C GLN A 71 13.73 15.49 -6.85
N GLY A 72 13.00 16.41 -6.22
CA GLY A 72 13.58 17.32 -5.22
C GLY A 72 14.10 16.53 -4.01
N VAL A 73 15.28 16.92 -3.50
CA VAL A 73 15.95 16.25 -2.37
C VAL A 73 15.04 16.09 -1.16
N SER A 74 14.29 17.14 -0.79
CA SER A 74 13.36 17.09 0.34
C SER A 74 12.22 16.10 0.14
N SER A 75 11.69 15.99 -1.08
CA SER A 75 10.63 15.02 -1.40
C SER A 75 11.16 13.59 -1.30
N MET A 76 12.36 13.36 -1.81
CA MET A 76 13.03 12.05 -1.75
C MET A 76 13.33 11.63 -0.32
N PHE A 77 13.85 12.54 0.50
CA PHE A 77 14.11 12.27 1.91
C PHE A 77 12.83 11.87 2.65
N ARG A 78 11.75 12.65 2.48
CA ARG A 78 10.46 12.34 3.10
C ARG A 78 9.86 11.03 2.62
N PHE A 79 10.00 10.73 1.33
CA PHE A 79 9.53 9.48 0.78
C PHE A 79 10.30 8.28 1.36
N GLY A 80 11.62 8.39 1.47
CA GLY A 80 12.47 7.39 2.11
C GLY A 80 12.15 7.23 3.60
N GLU A 81 11.86 8.33 4.30
CA GLU A 81 11.42 8.31 5.71
C GLU A 81 10.13 7.49 5.87
N GLY A 82 9.10 7.79 5.07
CA GLY A 82 7.83 7.06 5.12
C GLY A 82 7.98 5.58 4.74
N PHE A 83 8.81 5.27 3.74
CA PHE A 83 9.13 3.90 3.34
C PHE A 83 9.83 3.12 4.47
N GLY A 84 10.77 3.75 5.17
CA GLY A 84 11.45 3.16 6.33
C GLY A 84 10.49 2.93 7.51
N MET A 85 9.60 3.89 7.79
CA MET A 85 8.59 3.76 8.85
C MET A 85 7.62 2.61 8.57
N LEU A 86 7.18 2.43 7.32
CA LEU A 86 6.32 1.31 6.93
C LEU A 86 7.02 -0.04 7.13
N GLN A 87 8.28 -0.17 6.72
CA GLN A 87 9.07 -1.38 6.95
C GLN A 87 9.22 -1.68 8.44
N MET A 88 9.52 -0.66 9.24
CA MET A 88 9.64 -0.81 10.68
C MET A 88 8.31 -1.18 11.33
N GLY A 89 7.19 -0.63 10.85
CA GLY A 89 5.84 -0.99 11.29
C GLY A 89 5.53 -2.47 11.03
N CYS A 90 5.87 -2.98 9.85
CA CYS A 90 5.75 -4.41 9.54
C CYS A 90 6.62 -5.25 10.47
N ALA A 91 7.88 -4.87 10.69
CA ALA A 91 8.80 -5.59 11.57
C ALA A 91 8.32 -5.61 13.03
N ALA A 92 7.81 -4.49 13.54
CA ALA A 92 7.26 -4.38 14.89
C ALA A 92 6.05 -5.31 15.10
N ASN A 93 5.23 -5.49 14.06
CA ASN A 93 4.09 -6.42 14.05
C ASN A 93 4.48 -7.84 13.60
N LYS A 94 5.77 -8.13 13.42
CA LYS A 94 6.30 -9.44 13.00
C LYS A 94 5.70 -9.94 11.68
N LEU A 95 5.30 -9.04 10.80
CA LEU A 95 4.80 -9.38 9.47
C LEU A 95 5.96 -9.78 8.56
N PRO A 96 5.92 -10.95 7.91
CA PRO A 96 6.83 -11.28 6.82
C PRO A 96 6.67 -10.28 5.69
N VAL A 97 7.79 -9.75 5.16
CA VAL A 97 7.77 -8.71 4.12
C VAL A 97 8.37 -9.22 2.83
N GLN A 98 7.70 -8.96 1.71
CA GLN A 98 8.25 -9.07 0.37
C GLN A 98 8.14 -7.74 -0.38
N PHE A 99 9.16 -7.44 -1.20
CA PHE A 99 9.18 -6.24 -2.03
C PHE A 99 8.89 -6.60 -3.47
N VAL A 100 8.09 -5.77 -4.13
CA VAL A 100 7.74 -5.92 -5.55
C VAL A 100 7.94 -4.60 -6.27
N THR A 101 8.69 -4.63 -7.36
CA THR A 101 8.88 -3.42 -8.18
C THR A 101 7.59 -3.03 -8.90
N PRO A 102 7.35 -1.71 -9.13
CA PRO A 102 6.21 -1.26 -9.93
C PRO A 102 6.15 -1.91 -11.30
N ALA A 103 7.31 -2.07 -11.97
CA ALA A 103 7.37 -2.70 -13.29
C ALA A 103 6.86 -4.15 -13.28
N LYS A 104 7.13 -4.90 -12.21
CA LYS A 104 6.74 -6.30 -12.10
C LYS A 104 5.24 -6.46 -11.93
N TRP A 105 4.63 -5.81 -10.92
CA TRP A 105 3.22 -5.99 -10.65
C TRP A 105 2.31 -5.25 -11.65
N LYS A 106 2.70 -4.03 -12.09
CA LYS A 106 1.96 -3.30 -13.15
C LYS A 106 2.03 -4.04 -14.47
N GLY A 107 3.19 -4.62 -14.82
CA GLY A 107 3.33 -5.46 -16.01
C GLY A 107 2.46 -6.71 -15.98
N TYR A 108 2.30 -7.35 -14.82
CA TYR A 108 1.42 -8.51 -14.65
C TYR A 108 -0.04 -8.18 -14.99
N PHE A 109 -0.54 -7.02 -14.58
CA PHE A 109 -1.90 -6.57 -14.87
C PHE A 109 -2.03 -5.82 -16.21
N GLY A 110 -0.97 -5.67 -16.99
CA GLY A 110 -0.99 -4.89 -18.24
C GLY A 110 -1.25 -3.40 -18.01
N LEU A 111 -0.91 -2.87 -16.83
CA LEU A 111 -1.17 -1.48 -16.49
C LEU A 111 -0.15 -0.53 -17.12
N SER A 112 -0.64 0.56 -17.67
CA SER A 112 0.17 1.69 -18.11
C SER A 112 0.60 2.56 -16.92
N ARG A 113 1.36 3.63 -17.21
CA ARG A 113 1.70 4.65 -16.20
C ARG A 113 0.52 5.56 -15.82
N ASP A 114 -0.60 5.45 -16.52
CA ASP A 114 -1.81 6.22 -16.23
C ASP A 114 -2.48 5.66 -14.96
N LYS A 115 -2.54 6.49 -13.94
CA LYS A 115 -3.12 6.13 -12.64
C LYS A 115 -4.62 5.84 -12.70
N GLY A 116 -5.34 6.47 -13.61
CA GLY A 116 -6.76 6.18 -13.84
C GLY A 116 -7.04 4.72 -14.22
N VAL A 117 -6.10 4.07 -14.91
CA VAL A 117 -6.20 2.66 -15.29
C VAL A 117 -6.14 1.75 -14.06
N SER A 118 -5.26 2.04 -13.10
CA SER A 118 -5.17 1.27 -11.85
C SER A 118 -6.47 1.33 -11.06
N ARG A 119 -7.09 2.52 -10.93
CA ARG A 119 -8.39 2.66 -10.24
C ARG A 119 -9.51 1.92 -10.96
N GLY A 120 -9.58 2.01 -12.28
CA GLY A 120 -10.56 1.27 -13.07
C GLY A 120 -10.45 -0.24 -12.88
N LEU A 121 -9.22 -0.78 -12.89
CA LEU A 121 -8.99 -2.19 -12.64
C LEU A 121 -9.35 -2.59 -11.20
N ALA A 122 -9.00 -1.78 -10.20
CA ALA A 122 -9.35 -2.05 -8.81
C ALA A 122 -10.87 -2.10 -8.61
N MET A 123 -11.64 -1.17 -9.19
CA MET A 123 -13.11 -1.20 -9.17
C MET A 123 -13.68 -2.49 -9.78
N GLN A 124 -13.08 -2.96 -10.88
CA GLN A 124 -13.52 -4.18 -11.56
C GLN A 124 -13.20 -5.44 -10.74
N ARG A 125 -12.04 -5.50 -10.10
CA ARG A 125 -11.58 -6.67 -9.34
C ARG A 125 -12.19 -6.75 -7.94
N PHE A 126 -12.57 -5.61 -7.38
CA PHE A 126 -13.18 -5.47 -6.05
C PHE A 126 -14.49 -4.67 -6.15
N PRO A 127 -15.55 -5.24 -6.73
CA PRO A 127 -16.80 -4.51 -6.97
C PRO A 127 -17.47 -4.03 -5.69
N ASP A 128 -17.37 -4.78 -4.60
CA ASP A 128 -17.93 -4.42 -3.29
C ASP A 128 -17.22 -3.21 -2.66
N ASN A 129 -15.97 -2.97 -3.08
CA ASN A 129 -15.14 -1.83 -2.66
C ASN A 129 -15.04 -0.74 -3.73
N ALA A 130 -15.83 -0.74 -4.78
CA ALA A 130 -15.71 0.22 -5.89
C ALA A 130 -15.72 1.69 -5.44
N ALA A 131 -16.45 2.01 -4.38
CA ALA A 131 -16.51 3.35 -3.79
C ALA A 131 -15.15 3.83 -3.23
N ASP A 132 -14.29 2.91 -2.77
CA ASP A 132 -12.97 3.21 -2.22
C ASP A 132 -11.98 3.72 -3.28
N PHE A 133 -12.27 3.51 -4.57
CA PHE A 133 -11.41 3.85 -5.70
C PHE A 133 -11.99 4.94 -6.62
N SER A 134 -13.10 5.56 -6.22
CA SER A 134 -13.90 6.42 -7.12
C SER A 134 -13.27 7.80 -7.36
N ARG A 135 -12.47 8.31 -6.42
CA ARG A 135 -11.89 9.67 -6.51
C ARG A 135 -10.51 9.63 -7.16
N VAL A 136 -10.12 10.71 -7.82
CA VAL A 136 -8.77 10.84 -8.42
C VAL A 136 -7.65 10.62 -7.39
N ARG A 137 -7.86 11.04 -6.16
CA ARG A 137 -6.87 10.87 -5.07
C ARG A 137 -6.77 9.45 -4.50
N ASP A 138 -7.62 8.52 -4.93
CA ASP A 138 -7.66 7.14 -4.44
C ASP A 138 -6.66 6.21 -5.17
N ASP A 139 -5.73 6.77 -5.93
CA ASP A 139 -4.71 6.00 -6.65
C ASP A 139 -3.92 5.07 -5.72
N GLY A 140 -3.48 5.59 -4.56
CA GLY A 140 -2.75 4.78 -3.57
C GLY A 140 -3.58 3.61 -3.03
N ARG A 141 -4.89 3.82 -2.80
CA ARG A 141 -5.82 2.77 -2.40
C ARG A 141 -5.91 1.67 -3.45
N ALA A 142 -6.05 2.06 -4.71
CA ALA A 142 -6.12 1.12 -5.83
C ALA A 142 -4.82 0.33 -5.98
N GLU A 143 -3.67 1.00 -5.93
CA GLU A 143 -2.37 0.36 -6.07
C GLU A 143 -2.08 -0.61 -4.91
N ALA A 144 -2.38 -0.24 -3.66
CA ALA A 144 -2.27 -1.11 -2.50
C ALA A 144 -3.16 -2.37 -2.63
N SER A 145 -4.41 -2.20 -3.08
CA SER A 145 -5.34 -3.32 -3.29
C SER A 145 -4.89 -4.26 -4.40
N LEU A 146 -4.38 -3.72 -5.51
CA LEU A 146 -3.84 -4.51 -6.61
C LEU A 146 -2.54 -5.24 -6.23
N LEU A 147 -1.72 -4.68 -5.34
CA LEU A 147 -0.57 -5.38 -4.75
C LEU A 147 -1.00 -6.60 -3.95
N CYS A 148 -2.09 -6.51 -3.17
CA CYS A 148 -2.66 -7.68 -2.49
C CYS A 148 -3.04 -8.77 -3.48
N LEU A 149 -3.75 -8.40 -4.54
CA LEU A 149 -4.21 -9.35 -5.56
C LEU A 149 -3.03 -9.99 -6.29
N TYR A 150 -2.04 -9.18 -6.68
CA TYR A 150 -0.81 -9.68 -7.28
C TYR A 150 -0.12 -10.71 -6.37
N ALA A 151 -0.03 -10.43 -5.08
CA ALA A 151 0.58 -11.34 -4.12
C ALA A 151 -0.22 -12.63 -3.96
N ALA A 152 -1.54 -12.55 -3.89
CA ALA A 152 -2.42 -13.71 -3.81
C ALA A 152 -2.28 -14.64 -5.02
N GLU A 153 -2.10 -14.08 -6.21
CA GLU A 153 -2.01 -14.83 -7.46
C GLU A 153 -0.59 -15.34 -7.78
N ASN A 154 0.49 -14.79 -7.15
CA ASN A 154 1.87 -15.07 -7.56
C ASN A 154 2.84 -15.43 -6.41
N MET A 155 2.47 -15.26 -5.14
CA MET A 155 3.40 -15.37 -4.01
C MET A 155 2.92 -16.31 -2.90
N VAL A 156 1.70 -16.83 -2.99
CA VAL A 156 1.07 -17.64 -1.93
C VAL A 156 0.65 -19.00 -2.45
#